data_35bc59fb5e6ff7c1ecf8b65ae471e4f5
#
_entry.id   35bc59fb5e6ff7c1ecf8b65ae471e4f5
#
_cell.length_a   1.000
_cell.length_b   1.000
_cell.length_c   1.000
_cell.angle_alpha   90.00
_cell.angle_beta   90.00
_cell.angle_gamma   90.00
#
_symmetry.space_group_name_H-M   'P 1'
#
loop_
_entity.id
_entity.type
_entity.pdbx_description
1 polymer ?
#
loop_
_entity_poly.entity_id
_entity_poly.type
_entity_poly.pdbx_seq_one_letter_code
_entity_poly.pdbx_strand_id
1 'polypeptide(L)'
;LPKELLEQDCVISLSKMKTHALERITGAVKNSYGFVYGFHKAKGHTQYPSADSFARMLIDLNKCVAPKLYVMDGIVAMEGNGPGSGDPVPMNVLLMSTDPVALDSVFSRLVYLKPEMVPTNYHGEKMGLGTWKEEEITLLTPDGEISMAEAVKKYGNPAFNVDRTEVRKNIWTRMAGALNIFQKKPYIEADKCVRCGICVQSCPVPGKAVDFRKGKGKPPVYDYRKCIRCFCCQEMCPKKAIKVK
;
A
#
# COMPACT_ATOMS: atom_id res chain seq x y z
N LEU A 1 7.95 -10.61 14.53
CA LEU A 1 8.46 -11.39 13.38
C LEU A 1 8.39 -12.87 13.72
N PRO A 2 8.20 -13.77 12.74
CA PRO A 2 8.38 -15.21 12.91
C PRO A 2 9.83 -15.53 13.30
N LYS A 3 10.01 -16.51 14.18
CA LYS A 3 11.36 -16.91 14.60
C LYS A 3 12.16 -17.47 13.42
N GLU A 4 11.49 -18.23 12.58
CA GLU A 4 12.05 -18.85 11.38
C GLU A 4 12.65 -17.85 10.40
N LEU A 5 12.11 -16.63 10.34
CA LEU A 5 12.64 -15.55 9.49
C LEU A 5 14.02 -15.06 9.99
N LEU A 6 14.22 -15.07 11.31
CA LEU A 6 15.46 -14.60 11.94
C LEU A 6 16.60 -15.65 11.88
N GLU A 7 16.24 -16.88 11.52
CA GLU A 7 17.18 -18.01 11.38
C GLU A 7 17.65 -18.22 9.93
N GLN A 8 17.21 -17.35 8.98
CA GLN A 8 17.57 -17.47 7.57
C GLN A 8 18.85 -16.70 7.25
N ASP A 9 19.72 -17.32 6.45
CA ASP A 9 20.96 -16.69 5.96
C ASP A 9 20.66 -15.61 4.89
N CYS A 10 19.58 -15.77 4.15
CA CYS A 10 19.20 -14.87 3.06
C CYS A 10 17.67 -14.77 2.94
N VAL A 11 17.17 -13.54 2.82
CA VAL A 11 15.76 -13.27 2.53
C VAL A 11 15.64 -12.58 1.17
N ILE A 12 14.80 -13.15 0.30
CA ILE A 12 14.42 -12.54 -0.98
C ILE A 12 12.94 -12.16 -0.88
N SER A 13 12.61 -10.89 -1.12
CA SER A 13 11.24 -10.40 -1.08
C SER A 13 10.60 -10.44 -2.46
N LEU A 14 9.57 -11.27 -2.62
CA LEU A 14 8.76 -11.35 -3.85
C LEU A 14 7.47 -10.57 -3.66
N SER A 15 7.24 -9.54 -4.46
CA SER A 15 6.06 -8.69 -4.38
C SER A 15 5.25 -8.68 -5.68
N LYS A 16 3.98 -8.35 -5.60
CA LYS A 16 3.10 -8.05 -6.74
C LYS A 16 2.98 -6.55 -6.87
N MET A 17 3.16 -6.02 -8.07
CA MET A 17 2.88 -4.62 -8.42
C MET A 17 1.40 -4.32 -8.23
N LYS A 18 1.02 -3.48 -7.25
CA LYS A 18 -0.38 -3.19 -6.97
C LYS A 18 -0.60 -1.88 -6.21
N THR A 19 -1.80 -1.32 -6.36
CA THR A 19 -2.27 -0.17 -5.59
C THR A 19 -2.53 -0.49 -4.12
N HIS A 20 -2.56 0.54 -3.29
CA HIS A 20 -2.90 0.46 -1.87
C HIS A 20 -3.65 1.71 -1.40
N ALA A 21 -4.72 1.52 -0.62
CA ALA A 21 -5.57 2.63 -0.17
C ALA A 21 -4.85 3.61 0.77
N LEU A 22 -3.95 3.12 1.64
CA LEU A 22 -3.22 3.93 2.62
C LEU A 22 -1.88 4.45 2.05
N GLU A 23 -1.08 3.56 1.42
CA GLU A 23 0.29 3.85 0.97
C GLU A 23 0.38 4.16 -0.54
N ARG A 24 -0.77 4.31 -1.24
CA ARG A 24 -0.92 4.48 -2.69
C ARG A 24 -0.53 3.24 -3.49
N ILE A 25 0.63 2.66 -3.22
CA ILE A 25 1.12 1.43 -3.84
C ILE A 25 1.51 0.38 -2.80
N THR A 26 1.51 -0.87 -3.20
CA THR A 26 2.23 -1.96 -2.57
C THR A 26 3.28 -2.43 -3.57
N GLY A 27 4.50 -2.10 -3.28
CA GLY A 27 5.68 -2.54 -4.00
C GLY A 27 6.60 -3.33 -3.07
N ALA A 28 7.90 -3.10 -3.17
CA ALA A 28 8.91 -3.79 -2.37
C ALA A 28 8.80 -3.44 -0.87
N VAL A 29 8.82 -2.14 -0.54
CA VAL A 29 8.84 -1.68 0.85
C VAL A 29 7.61 -2.14 1.62
N LYS A 30 6.40 -1.85 1.11
CA LYS A 30 5.15 -2.19 1.81
C LYS A 30 4.92 -3.71 1.87
N ASN A 31 5.40 -4.49 0.90
CA ASN A 31 5.25 -5.93 0.89
C ASN A 31 5.85 -6.59 2.14
N SER A 32 6.90 -6.00 2.71
CA SER A 32 7.57 -6.48 3.93
C SER A 32 6.64 -6.56 5.14
N TYR A 33 5.49 -5.89 5.11
CA TYR A 33 4.45 -6.10 6.13
C TYR A 33 3.92 -7.55 6.13
N GLY A 34 4.20 -8.32 5.10
CA GLY A 34 3.99 -9.78 5.04
C GLY A 34 4.75 -10.55 6.12
N PHE A 35 5.90 -10.05 6.56
CA PHE A 35 6.70 -10.65 7.63
C PHE A 35 6.04 -10.54 9.02
N VAL A 36 5.09 -9.63 9.20
CA VAL A 36 4.28 -9.54 10.41
C VAL A 36 3.12 -10.53 10.30
N TYR A 37 2.96 -11.44 11.25
CA TYR A 37 1.96 -12.50 11.20
C TYR A 37 0.77 -12.28 12.15
N GLY A 38 -0.34 -12.94 11.86
CA GLY A 38 -1.49 -13.07 12.73
C GLY A 38 -2.11 -11.74 13.18
N PHE A 39 -2.50 -11.68 14.44
CA PHE A 39 -3.15 -10.51 15.04
C PHE A 39 -2.27 -9.26 15.11
N HIS A 40 -0.94 -9.41 15.02
CA HIS A 40 -0.01 -8.28 15.03
C HIS A 40 -0.19 -7.37 13.80
N LYS A 41 -0.62 -7.88 12.66
CA LYS A 41 -0.98 -7.05 11.49
C LYS A 41 -2.10 -6.05 11.80
N ALA A 42 -3.18 -6.52 12.43
CA ALA A 42 -4.28 -5.64 12.81
C ALA A 42 -3.84 -4.61 13.87
N LYS A 43 -3.01 -5.04 14.85
CA LYS A 43 -2.45 -4.16 15.89
C LYS A 43 -1.55 -3.06 15.29
N GLY A 44 -0.73 -3.37 14.29
CA GLY A 44 0.12 -2.39 13.62
C GLY A 44 -0.68 -1.23 13.02
N HIS A 45 -1.82 -1.49 12.41
CA HIS A 45 -2.68 -0.42 11.88
C HIS A 45 -3.31 0.47 12.97
N THR A 46 -3.50 -0.02 14.19
CA THR A 46 -3.95 0.82 15.31
C THR A 46 -2.83 1.62 15.94
N GLN A 47 -1.63 1.06 16.00
CA GLN A 47 -0.44 1.73 16.54
C GLN A 47 0.10 2.80 15.59
N TYR A 48 -0.01 2.58 14.28
CA TYR A 48 0.48 3.45 13.21
C TYR A 48 -0.67 3.86 12.27
N PRO A 49 -1.62 4.69 12.74
CA PRO A 49 -2.88 4.92 12.01
C PRO A 49 -2.76 5.85 10.80
N SER A 50 -1.68 6.63 10.68
CA SER A 50 -1.43 7.50 9.52
C SER A 50 -0.50 6.85 8.51
N ALA A 51 -0.61 7.23 7.22
CA ALA A 51 0.30 6.77 6.18
C ALA A 51 1.77 7.06 6.54
N ASP A 52 2.07 8.26 7.06
CA ASP A 52 3.43 8.62 7.48
C ASP A 52 3.97 7.74 8.63
N SER A 53 3.16 7.46 9.66
CA SER A 53 3.59 6.61 10.77
C SER A 53 3.71 5.14 10.35
N PHE A 54 2.80 4.69 9.49
CA PHE A 54 2.83 3.33 8.98
C PHE A 54 4.02 3.11 8.03
N ALA A 55 4.30 4.07 7.14
CA ALA A 55 5.48 4.02 6.27
C ALA A 55 6.77 3.92 7.09
N ARG A 56 6.96 4.75 8.12
CA ARG A 56 8.15 4.69 8.99
C ARG A 56 8.32 3.33 9.65
N MET A 57 7.24 2.75 10.19
CA MET A 57 7.28 1.40 10.73
C MET A 57 7.68 0.35 9.67
N LEU A 58 7.21 0.51 8.42
CA LEU A 58 7.60 -0.36 7.32
C LEU A 58 9.09 -0.23 6.96
N ILE A 59 9.65 0.99 7.05
CA ILE A 59 11.08 1.20 6.85
C ILE A 59 11.90 0.50 7.93
N ASP A 60 11.53 0.66 9.21
CA ASP A 60 12.19 -0.03 10.31
C ASP A 60 12.11 -1.55 10.16
N LEU A 61 10.96 -2.07 9.72
CA LEU A 61 10.77 -3.49 9.44
C LEU A 61 11.70 -3.99 8.32
N ASN A 62 11.82 -3.23 7.21
CA ASN A 62 12.74 -3.56 6.12
C ASN A 62 14.19 -3.58 6.60
N LYS A 63 14.60 -2.60 7.41
CA LYS A 63 15.95 -2.56 7.98
C LYS A 63 16.22 -3.73 8.93
N CYS A 64 15.21 -4.12 9.71
CA CYS A 64 15.33 -5.24 10.65
C CYS A 64 15.49 -6.58 9.93
N VAL A 65 14.69 -6.83 8.87
CA VAL A 65 14.74 -8.10 8.11
C VAL A 65 15.89 -8.08 7.09
N ALA A 66 16.20 -6.91 6.54
CA ALA A 66 17.26 -6.65 5.57
C ALA A 66 17.26 -7.65 4.37
N PRO A 67 16.17 -7.76 3.60
CA PRO A 67 16.18 -8.61 2.41
C PRO A 67 17.32 -8.23 1.47
N LYS A 68 17.96 -9.24 0.87
CA LYS A 68 19.12 -9.05 -0.02
C LYS A 68 18.69 -8.73 -1.45
N LEU A 69 17.48 -9.13 -1.84
CA LEU A 69 16.93 -8.87 -3.16
C LEU A 69 15.42 -8.67 -3.04
N TYR A 70 14.93 -7.72 -3.82
CA TYR A 70 13.51 -7.48 -4.02
C TYR A 70 13.16 -7.73 -5.47
N VAL A 71 12.14 -8.56 -5.70
CA VAL A 71 11.60 -8.87 -7.03
C VAL A 71 10.14 -8.45 -7.04
N MET A 72 9.74 -7.67 -8.03
CA MET A 72 8.37 -7.19 -8.19
C MET A 72 7.78 -7.71 -9.48
N ASP A 73 6.79 -8.58 -9.36
CA ASP A 73 6.00 -9.08 -10.47
C ASP A 73 4.95 -8.05 -10.91
N GLY A 74 5.16 -7.46 -12.07
CA GLY A 74 4.25 -6.59 -12.79
C GLY A 74 3.79 -7.19 -14.12
N ILE A 75 3.96 -8.50 -14.38
CA ILE A 75 3.44 -9.13 -15.60
C ILE A 75 1.93 -8.85 -15.69
N VAL A 76 1.20 -9.20 -14.64
CA VAL A 76 -0.18 -8.74 -14.42
C VAL A 76 -0.21 -8.02 -13.07
N ALA A 77 -0.28 -6.70 -13.11
CA ALA A 77 -0.41 -5.85 -11.92
C ALA A 77 -1.87 -5.78 -11.44
N MET A 78 -2.11 -5.10 -10.33
CA MET A 78 -3.45 -4.79 -9.82
C MET A 78 -3.59 -3.28 -9.63
N GLU A 79 -4.65 -2.71 -10.17
CA GLU A 79 -4.97 -1.27 -10.05
C GLU A 79 -6.25 -1.00 -9.27
N GLY A 80 -6.57 0.27 -9.03
CA GLY A 80 -7.84 0.71 -8.43
C GLY A 80 -7.95 0.39 -6.94
N ASN A 81 -8.94 -0.40 -6.55
CA ASN A 81 -9.31 -0.66 -5.15
C ASN A 81 -8.39 -1.70 -4.47
N GLY A 82 -7.06 -1.55 -4.64
CA GLY A 82 -6.06 -2.42 -3.97
C GLY A 82 -6.05 -2.27 -2.43
N PRO A 83 -5.36 -3.17 -1.72
CA PRO A 83 -4.43 -4.19 -2.25
C PRO A 83 -5.06 -5.56 -2.52
N GLY A 84 -6.33 -5.80 -2.19
CA GLY A 84 -6.97 -7.12 -2.33
C GLY A 84 -8.19 -7.12 -3.26
N SER A 85 -8.73 -5.96 -3.62
CA SER A 85 -10.00 -5.79 -4.32
C SER A 85 -9.90 -4.94 -5.59
N GLY A 86 -8.69 -4.74 -6.11
CA GLY A 86 -8.46 -4.05 -7.38
C GLY A 86 -8.71 -4.94 -8.58
N ASP A 87 -8.50 -4.36 -9.75
CA ASP A 87 -8.69 -4.98 -11.04
C ASP A 87 -7.34 -5.37 -11.67
N PRO A 88 -7.23 -6.51 -12.35
CA PRO A 88 -5.99 -6.90 -13.00
C PRO A 88 -5.70 -6.00 -14.20
N VAL A 89 -4.44 -5.64 -14.39
CA VAL A 89 -3.97 -4.86 -15.53
C VAL A 89 -2.60 -5.37 -16.00
N PRO A 90 -2.39 -5.66 -17.29
CA PRO A 90 -1.09 -6.08 -17.79
C PRO A 90 -0.12 -4.90 -17.79
N MET A 91 1.03 -5.06 -17.14
CA MET A 91 2.15 -4.13 -17.20
C MET A 91 3.34 -4.77 -17.95
N ASN A 92 3.36 -6.11 -18.05
CA ASN A 92 4.38 -6.89 -18.75
C ASN A 92 5.81 -6.58 -18.32
N VAL A 93 6.01 -6.28 -17.05
CA VAL A 93 7.33 -6.00 -16.48
C VAL A 93 7.64 -6.91 -15.30
N LEU A 94 8.93 -7.23 -15.15
CA LEU A 94 9.51 -7.82 -13.97
C LEU A 94 10.62 -6.89 -13.50
N LEU A 95 10.55 -6.40 -12.28
CA LEU A 95 11.54 -5.48 -11.74
C LEU A 95 12.32 -6.13 -10.60
N MET A 96 13.62 -5.86 -10.53
CA MET A 96 14.49 -6.36 -9.46
C MET A 96 15.44 -5.27 -9.00
N SER A 97 15.70 -5.22 -7.68
CA SER A 97 16.69 -4.32 -7.08
C SER A 97 17.12 -4.82 -5.72
N THR A 98 18.29 -4.45 -5.29
CA THR A 98 18.72 -4.55 -3.88
C THR A 98 18.23 -3.36 -3.04
N ASP A 99 17.85 -2.24 -3.70
CA ASP A 99 17.23 -1.08 -3.09
C ASP A 99 15.69 -1.12 -3.29
N PRO A 100 14.92 -1.35 -2.22
CA PRO A 100 13.45 -1.43 -2.32
C PRO A 100 12.79 -0.08 -2.61
N VAL A 101 13.43 1.04 -2.25
CA VAL A 101 12.90 2.39 -2.51
C VAL A 101 13.10 2.75 -3.98
N ALA A 102 14.26 2.42 -4.56
CA ALA A 102 14.52 2.58 -5.99
C ALA A 102 13.54 1.74 -6.81
N LEU A 103 13.28 0.50 -6.39
CA LEU A 103 12.32 -0.37 -7.05
C LEU A 103 10.90 0.22 -7.05
N ASP A 104 10.45 0.72 -5.90
CA ASP A 104 9.13 1.36 -5.74
C ASP A 104 9.07 2.72 -6.47
N SER A 105 10.21 3.43 -6.61
CA SER A 105 10.33 4.65 -7.40
C SER A 105 10.10 4.38 -8.89
N VAL A 106 10.77 3.34 -9.44
CA VAL A 106 10.56 2.92 -10.84
C VAL A 106 9.10 2.53 -11.06
N PHE A 107 8.52 1.69 -10.19
CA PHE A 107 7.09 1.36 -10.26
C PHE A 107 6.22 2.62 -10.30
N SER A 108 6.46 3.56 -9.40
CA SER A 108 5.68 4.81 -9.33
C SER A 108 5.72 5.57 -10.66
N ARG A 109 6.90 5.71 -11.26
CA ARG A 109 7.09 6.41 -12.54
C ARG A 109 6.39 5.69 -13.69
N LEU A 110 6.48 4.35 -13.75
CA LEU A 110 5.79 3.56 -14.78
C LEU A 110 4.26 3.72 -14.74
N VAL A 111 3.69 4.06 -13.60
CA VAL A 111 2.25 4.35 -13.48
C VAL A 111 1.94 5.86 -13.37
N TYR A 112 2.88 6.71 -13.77
CA TYR A 112 2.75 8.18 -13.77
C TYR A 112 2.35 8.75 -12.40
N LEU A 113 2.81 8.13 -11.32
CA LEU A 113 2.73 8.62 -9.95
C LEU A 113 4.09 9.21 -9.56
N LYS A 114 4.11 10.42 -9.03
CA LYS A 114 5.37 11.02 -8.53
C LYS A 114 5.89 10.20 -7.34
N PRO A 115 7.16 9.72 -7.37
CA PRO A 115 7.70 8.85 -6.31
C PRO A 115 7.64 9.47 -4.92
N GLU A 116 7.87 10.77 -4.78
CA GLU A 116 7.82 11.50 -3.51
C GLU A 116 6.42 11.56 -2.88
N MET A 117 5.37 11.28 -3.66
CA MET A 117 4.00 11.20 -3.17
C MET A 117 3.68 9.86 -2.48
N VAL A 118 4.54 8.87 -2.62
CA VAL A 118 4.44 7.57 -1.98
C VAL A 118 5.08 7.65 -0.60
N PRO A 119 4.33 7.48 0.50
CA PRO A 119 4.86 7.66 1.85
C PRO A 119 6.07 6.76 2.14
N THR A 120 6.07 5.52 1.64
CA THR A 120 7.19 4.60 1.80
C THR A 120 8.45 5.04 1.06
N ASN A 121 8.34 5.67 -0.11
CA ASN A 121 9.50 6.23 -0.83
C ASN A 121 10.06 7.43 -0.08
N TYR A 122 9.19 8.38 0.26
CA TYR A 122 9.59 9.61 0.95
C TYR A 122 10.30 9.33 2.28
N HIS A 123 9.72 8.45 3.11
CA HIS A 123 10.34 8.07 4.39
C HIS A 123 11.51 7.11 4.20
N GLY A 124 11.50 6.27 3.17
CA GLY A 124 12.59 5.37 2.82
C GLY A 124 13.90 6.13 2.59
N GLU A 125 13.85 7.17 1.80
CA GLU A 125 15.00 8.05 1.57
C GLU A 125 15.41 8.76 2.85
N LYS A 126 14.47 9.43 3.54
CA LYS A 126 14.78 10.17 4.78
C LYS A 126 15.40 9.31 5.87
N MET A 127 15.02 8.06 5.95
CA MET A 127 15.51 7.13 6.97
C MET A 127 16.69 6.28 6.47
N GLY A 128 17.19 6.51 5.24
CA GLY A 128 18.36 5.83 4.69
C GLY A 128 18.13 4.34 4.41
N LEU A 129 16.94 3.96 3.91
CA LEU A 129 16.66 2.61 3.40
C LEU A 129 17.09 2.47 1.93
N GLY A 130 16.97 3.55 1.15
CA GLY A 130 17.30 3.60 -0.27
C GLY A 130 16.94 4.96 -0.85
N THR A 131 16.95 5.08 -2.18
CA THR A 131 16.67 6.35 -2.88
C THR A 131 15.48 6.26 -3.83
N TRP A 132 14.71 7.35 -3.93
CA TRP A 132 13.70 7.51 -4.98
C TRP A 132 14.14 8.49 -6.07
N LYS A 133 15.30 9.12 -5.95
CA LYS A 133 15.82 10.11 -6.88
C LYS A 133 16.27 9.44 -8.18
N GLU A 134 15.85 10.02 -9.30
CA GLU A 134 16.13 9.46 -10.63
C GLU A 134 17.61 9.41 -10.94
N GLU A 135 18.33 10.45 -10.58
CA GLU A 135 19.77 10.60 -10.80
C GLU A 135 20.63 9.58 -10.05
N GLU A 136 20.06 8.91 -9.05
CA GLU A 136 20.74 7.88 -8.25
C GLU A 136 20.30 6.45 -8.66
N ILE A 137 19.45 6.32 -9.71
CA ILE A 137 18.89 5.03 -10.16
C ILE A 137 19.37 4.73 -11.58
N THR A 138 20.09 3.63 -11.75
CA THR A 138 20.47 3.09 -13.06
C THR A 138 19.52 1.96 -13.42
N LEU A 139 18.92 2.03 -14.62
CA LEU A 139 18.03 0.99 -15.16
C LEU A 139 18.77 0.09 -16.15
N LEU A 140 18.82 -1.19 -15.84
CA LEU A 140 19.42 -2.20 -16.70
C LEU A 140 18.33 -3.10 -17.31
N THR A 141 18.44 -3.37 -18.59
CA THR A 141 17.62 -4.33 -19.33
C THR A 141 18.53 -5.40 -19.94
N PRO A 142 17.98 -6.51 -20.46
CA PRO A 142 18.80 -7.48 -21.21
C PRO A 142 19.55 -6.88 -22.40
N ASP A 143 19.03 -5.79 -22.97
CA ASP A 143 19.60 -5.08 -24.12
C ASP A 143 20.61 -3.99 -23.73
N GLY A 144 20.81 -3.76 -22.42
CA GLY A 144 21.71 -2.74 -21.89
C GLY A 144 21.02 -1.72 -20.99
N GLU A 145 21.73 -0.63 -20.69
CA GLU A 145 21.22 0.48 -19.89
C GLU A 145 20.21 1.33 -20.68
N ILE A 146 19.14 1.75 -20.01
CA ILE A 146 18.15 2.68 -20.57
C ILE A 146 17.89 3.83 -19.61
N SER A 147 17.52 4.98 -20.12
CA SER A 147 17.09 6.12 -19.32
C SER A 147 15.71 5.88 -18.69
N MET A 148 15.41 6.57 -17.59
CA MET A 148 14.08 6.53 -16.97
C MET A 148 12.99 6.97 -17.95
N ALA A 149 13.25 8.00 -18.75
CA ALA A 149 12.30 8.49 -19.75
C ALA A 149 11.97 7.43 -20.80
N GLU A 150 12.97 6.69 -21.28
CA GLU A 150 12.77 5.57 -22.21
C GLU A 150 11.99 4.44 -21.56
N ALA A 151 12.32 4.09 -20.31
CA ALA A 151 11.59 3.06 -19.57
C ALA A 151 10.12 3.43 -19.40
N VAL A 152 9.80 4.68 -18.99
CA VAL A 152 8.44 5.17 -18.87
C VAL A 152 7.72 5.20 -20.22
N LYS A 153 8.39 5.61 -21.28
CA LYS A 153 7.82 5.60 -22.63
C LYS A 153 7.50 4.17 -23.12
N LYS A 154 8.40 3.21 -22.85
CA LYS A 154 8.30 1.82 -23.35
C LYS A 154 7.35 0.96 -22.52
N TYR A 155 7.37 1.10 -21.19
CA TYR A 155 6.69 0.21 -20.24
C TYR A 155 5.65 0.91 -19.39
N GLY A 156 5.52 2.24 -19.48
CA GLY A 156 4.60 3.02 -18.65
C GLY A 156 3.14 2.87 -19.07
N ASN A 157 2.24 3.01 -18.09
CA ASN A 157 0.79 3.00 -18.29
C ASN A 157 0.16 4.26 -17.66
N PRO A 158 -0.12 5.32 -18.43
CA PRO A 158 -0.75 6.54 -17.92
C PRO A 158 -2.20 6.32 -17.47
N ALA A 159 -2.86 5.28 -18.01
CA ALA A 159 -4.24 4.92 -17.66
C ALA A 159 -4.33 4.09 -16.37
N PHE A 160 -3.20 3.65 -15.80
CA PHE A 160 -3.18 2.88 -14.56
C PHE A 160 -3.91 3.63 -13.44
N ASN A 161 -4.94 2.99 -12.87
CA ASN A 161 -5.82 3.60 -11.88
C ASN A 161 -5.18 3.62 -10.48
N VAL A 162 -4.34 4.64 -10.22
CA VAL A 162 -3.70 4.91 -8.93
C VAL A 162 -4.05 6.32 -8.45
N ASP A 163 -4.07 6.52 -7.14
CA ASP A 163 -4.32 7.83 -6.56
C ASP A 163 -3.13 8.78 -6.76
N ARG A 164 -3.31 9.77 -7.64
CA ARG A 164 -2.33 10.83 -7.96
C ARG A 164 -2.67 12.16 -7.29
N THR A 165 -3.60 12.19 -6.32
CA THR A 165 -4.04 13.42 -5.67
C THR A 165 -2.91 14.01 -4.83
N GLU A 166 -2.48 15.22 -5.16
CA GLU A 166 -1.51 15.96 -4.35
C GLU A 166 -2.19 16.49 -3.08
N VAL A 167 -1.70 16.09 -1.93
CA VAL A 167 -2.12 16.69 -0.65
C VAL A 167 -1.34 17.99 -0.49
N ARG A 168 -1.93 19.13 -0.88
CA ARG A 168 -1.35 20.45 -0.58
C ARG A 168 -1.31 20.63 0.94
N LYS A 169 -0.10 20.67 1.51
CA LYS A 169 0.14 20.92 2.95
C LYS A 169 0.01 22.43 3.22
N ASN A 170 -1.19 22.98 3.12
CA ASN A 170 -1.48 24.35 3.56
C ASN A 170 -1.83 24.34 5.06
N ILE A 171 -1.63 25.49 5.75
CA ILE A 171 -2.02 25.69 7.16
C ILE A 171 -3.49 25.29 7.37
N TRP A 172 -4.37 25.58 6.43
CA TRP A 172 -5.79 25.18 6.43
C TRP A 172 -5.99 23.65 6.36
N THR A 173 -5.14 22.91 5.61
CA THR A 173 -5.21 21.44 5.57
C THR A 173 -4.68 20.80 6.84
N ARG A 174 -3.75 21.46 7.57
CA ARG A 174 -3.33 21.01 8.92
C ARG A 174 -4.46 21.17 9.95
N MET A 175 -5.20 22.27 9.88
CA MET A 175 -6.39 22.48 10.74
C MET A 175 -7.56 21.58 10.33
N ALA A 176 -7.81 21.41 9.03
CA ALA A 176 -8.85 20.51 8.50
C ALA A 176 -8.50 19.02 8.70
N GLY A 177 -7.21 18.66 8.73
CA GLY A 177 -6.73 17.32 9.08
C GLY A 177 -7.11 16.92 10.52
N ALA A 178 -7.15 17.90 11.45
CA ALA A 178 -7.67 17.69 12.80
C ALA A 178 -9.17 17.35 12.81
N LEU A 179 -9.93 17.79 11.79
CA LEU A 179 -11.37 17.55 11.68
C LEU A 179 -11.74 16.28 10.91
N ASN A 180 -10.76 15.54 10.38
CA ASN A 180 -10.97 14.27 9.65
C ASN A 180 -12.00 14.33 8.48
N ILE A 181 -12.38 15.52 8.01
CA ILE A 181 -13.50 15.71 7.08
C ILE A 181 -13.11 15.31 5.66
N PHE A 182 -11.85 15.59 5.26
CA PHE A 182 -11.35 15.34 3.90
C PHE A 182 -10.57 14.03 3.72
N GLN A 183 -10.47 13.21 4.75
CA GLN A 183 -9.77 11.94 4.63
C GLN A 183 -10.64 10.89 3.94
N LYS A 184 -10.03 10.12 3.05
CA LYS A 184 -10.67 8.96 2.42
C LYS A 184 -11.27 8.03 3.45
N LYS A 185 -12.47 7.53 3.20
CA LYS A 185 -13.20 6.65 4.11
C LYS A 185 -13.76 5.42 3.40
N PRO A 186 -13.76 4.25 4.06
CA PRO A 186 -14.35 3.05 3.49
C PRO A 186 -15.88 3.16 3.53
N TYR A 187 -16.55 2.60 2.51
CA TYR A 187 -18.00 2.43 2.50
C TYR A 187 -18.38 1.07 1.91
N ILE A 188 -19.58 0.57 2.22
CA ILE A 188 -20.06 -0.73 1.75
C ILE A 188 -21.07 -0.54 0.63
N GLU A 189 -20.82 -1.17 -0.52
CA GLU A 189 -21.79 -1.35 -1.60
C GLU A 189 -22.79 -2.43 -1.18
N ALA A 190 -24.03 -2.04 -0.89
CA ALA A 190 -25.03 -2.92 -0.27
C ALA A 190 -25.44 -4.08 -1.17
N ASP A 191 -25.47 -3.86 -2.47
CA ASP A 191 -25.77 -4.82 -3.55
C ASP A 191 -24.73 -5.95 -3.63
N LYS A 192 -23.47 -5.66 -3.36
CA LYS A 192 -22.36 -6.63 -3.37
C LYS A 192 -22.14 -7.30 -2.02
N CYS A 193 -22.72 -6.77 -0.95
CA CYS A 193 -22.48 -7.24 0.41
C CYS A 193 -23.28 -8.50 0.74
N VAL A 194 -22.58 -9.63 0.93
CA VAL A 194 -23.17 -10.91 1.37
C VAL A 194 -23.32 -11.05 2.88
N ARG A 195 -23.04 -10.02 3.65
CA ARG A 195 -23.21 -9.94 5.11
C ARG A 195 -22.43 -11.00 5.90
N CYS A 196 -21.29 -11.44 5.39
CA CYS A 196 -20.45 -12.49 6.01
C CYS A 196 -19.79 -12.08 7.33
N GLY A 197 -19.72 -10.78 7.68
CA GLY A 197 -19.15 -10.27 8.92
C GLY A 197 -17.62 -10.20 8.97
N ILE A 198 -16.89 -10.63 7.93
CA ILE A 198 -15.41 -10.59 7.92
C ILE A 198 -14.88 -9.18 8.18
N CYS A 199 -15.49 -8.15 7.61
CA CYS A 199 -15.10 -6.75 7.85
C CYS A 199 -15.24 -6.32 9.31
N VAL A 200 -16.24 -6.86 10.03
CA VAL A 200 -16.44 -6.62 11.46
C VAL A 200 -15.32 -7.31 12.26
N GLN A 201 -15.03 -8.57 11.95
CA GLN A 201 -13.96 -9.34 12.61
C GLN A 201 -12.59 -8.70 12.38
N SER A 202 -12.31 -8.26 11.14
CA SER A 202 -11.03 -7.65 10.74
C SER A 202 -10.84 -6.22 11.25
N CYS A 203 -11.87 -5.59 11.80
CA CYS A 203 -11.74 -4.24 12.34
C CYS A 203 -10.87 -4.26 13.61
N PRO A 204 -9.69 -3.58 13.61
CA PRO A 204 -8.77 -3.61 14.74
C PRO A 204 -9.19 -2.66 15.88
N VAL A 205 -10.17 -1.77 15.62
CA VAL A 205 -10.60 -0.76 16.60
C VAL A 205 -11.36 -1.42 17.76
N PRO A 206 -11.01 -1.15 19.02
CA PRO A 206 -11.80 -1.58 20.17
C PRO A 206 -13.26 -1.11 20.05
N GLY A 207 -14.22 -2.01 20.29
CA GLY A 207 -15.65 -1.73 20.12
C GLY A 207 -16.07 -1.52 18.65
N LYS A 208 -15.27 -1.98 17.70
CA LYS A 208 -15.49 -2.03 16.26
C LYS A 208 -16.05 -0.74 15.64
N ALA A 209 -15.34 -0.22 14.65
CA ALA A 209 -15.81 0.93 13.87
C ALA A 209 -16.81 0.54 12.76
N VAL A 210 -16.89 -0.73 12.40
CA VAL A 210 -17.88 -1.29 11.48
C VAL A 210 -18.58 -2.47 12.15
N ASP A 211 -19.93 -2.48 12.13
CA ASP A 211 -20.70 -3.51 12.81
C ASP A 211 -22.14 -3.60 12.28
N PHE A 212 -22.84 -4.73 12.59
CA PHE A 212 -24.24 -5.01 12.26
C PHE A 212 -25.24 -4.26 13.15
N ARG A 213 -25.09 -2.95 13.28
CA ARG A 213 -25.94 -2.10 14.16
C ARG A 213 -27.42 -2.06 13.76
N LYS A 214 -27.74 -2.45 12.52
CA LYS A 214 -29.12 -2.53 11.98
C LYS A 214 -29.63 -3.98 11.86
N GLY A 215 -28.98 -4.92 12.58
CA GLY A 215 -29.28 -6.35 12.52
C GLY A 215 -28.53 -7.08 11.42
N LYS A 216 -28.30 -8.40 11.58
CA LYS A 216 -27.52 -9.25 10.67
C LYS A 216 -28.15 -9.42 9.27
N GLY A 217 -29.43 -9.08 9.12
CA GLY A 217 -30.12 -9.10 7.82
C GLY A 217 -29.73 -7.93 6.88
N LYS A 218 -29.06 -6.91 7.39
CA LYS A 218 -28.60 -5.73 6.63
C LYS A 218 -27.08 -5.66 6.60
N PRO A 219 -26.49 -4.99 5.59
CA PRO A 219 -25.04 -4.77 5.57
C PRO A 219 -24.56 -4.07 6.85
N PRO A 220 -23.32 -4.36 7.31
CA PRO A 220 -22.71 -3.63 8.42
C PRO A 220 -22.61 -2.12 8.12
N VAL A 221 -22.62 -1.30 9.14
CA VAL A 221 -22.50 0.16 9.00
C VAL A 221 -21.29 0.68 9.75
N TYR A 222 -20.68 1.77 9.23
CA TYR A 222 -19.51 2.41 9.85
C TYR A 222 -19.91 3.46 10.87
N ASP A 223 -19.16 3.50 11.98
CA ASP A 223 -19.02 4.67 12.84
C ASP A 223 -17.73 5.39 12.46
N TYR A 224 -17.84 6.42 11.65
CA TYR A 224 -16.67 7.16 11.16
C TYR A 224 -15.95 7.97 12.24
N ARG A 225 -16.56 8.18 13.42
CA ARG A 225 -15.91 8.81 14.58
C ARG A 225 -14.88 7.86 15.23
N LYS A 226 -15.14 6.55 15.16
CA LYS A 226 -14.24 5.51 15.65
C LYS A 226 -13.27 5.01 14.58
N CYS A 227 -13.61 5.17 13.29
CA CYS A 227 -12.86 4.59 12.18
C CYS A 227 -11.51 5.29 12.00
N ILE A 228 -10.42 4.56 12.20
CA ILE A 228 -9.03 5.01 12.00
C ILE A 228 -8.58 4.97 10.54
N ARG A 229 -9.46 4.58 9.61
CA ARG A 229 -9.21 4.52 8.16
C ARG A 229 -8.00 3.66 7.74
N CYS A 230 -7.75 2.57 8.48
CA CYS A 230 -6.71 1.59 8.17
C CYS A 230 -7.04 0.70 6.95
N PHE A 231 -8.28 0.70 6.50
CA PHE A 231 -8.80 -0.08 5.36
C PHE A 231 -8.70 -1.61 5.48
N CYS A 232 -8.33 -2.17 6.63
CA CYS A 232 -8.29 -3.63 6.84
C CYS A 232 -9.62 -4.32 6.45
N CYS A 233 -10.75 -3.68 6.70
CA CYS A 233 -12.07 -4.20 6.32
C CYS A 233 -12.24 -4.29 4.79
N GLN A 234 -11.64 -3.37 4.03
CA GLN A 234 -11.64 -3.37 2.58
C GLN A 234 -10.72 -4.48 2.03
N GLU A 235 -9.51 -4.61 2.60
CA GLU A 235 -8.56 -5.66 2.19
C GLU A 235 -9.12 -7.06 2.37
N MET A 236 -9.84 -7.29 3.47
CA MET A 236 -10.37 -8.60 3.86
C MET A 236 -11.74 -8.92 3.25
N CYS A 237 -12.35 -8.03 2.47
CA CYS A 237 -13.68 -8.26 1.90
C CYS A 237 -13.64 -9.23 0.71
N PRO A 238 -14.15 -10.49 0.83
CA PRO A 238 -14.03 -11.49 -0.22
C PRO A 238 -14.91 -11.18 -1.45
N LYS A 239 -15.91 -10.30 -1.27
CA LYS A 239 -16.84 -9.88 -2.35
C LYS A 239 -16.50 -8.51 -2.92
N LYS A 240 -15.34 -7.92 -2.55
CA LYS A 240 -14.92 -6.59 -3.01
C LYS A 240 -16.00 -5.50 -2.81
N ALA A 241 -16.89 -5.73 -1.83
CA ALA A 241 -18.04 -4.87 -1.55
C ALA A 241 -17.67 -3.59 -0.79
N ILE A 242 -16.42 -3.44 -0.35
CA ILE A 242 -15.95 -2.25 0.36
C ILE A 242 -15.07 -1.43 -0.56
N LYS A 243 -15.47 -0.19 -0.76
CA LYS A 243 -14.75 0.81 -1.56
C LYS A 243 -14.25 1.93 -0.68
N VAL A 244 -13.32 2.74 -1.22
CA VAL A 244 -12.74 3.91 -0.56
C VAL A 244 -13.10 5.16 -1.37
N LYS A 245 -13.63 6.18 -0.72
CA LYS A 245 -13.99 7.48 -1.34
C LYS A 245 -13.43 8.64 -0.55
#